data_a2cc2c205a2050e24a02bba2a05f752b
#
_entry.id   a2cc2c205a2050e24a02bba2a05f752b
#
_cell.length_a   1.000
_cell.length_b   1.000
_cell.length_c   1.000
_cell.angle_alpha   90.00
_cell.angle_beta   90.00
_cell.angle_gamma   90.00
#
_symmetry.space_group_name_H-M   'P 1'
#
loop_
_entity.id
_entity.type
_entity.pdbx_description
1 polymer ?
#
loop_
_entity_poly.entity_id
_entity_poly.type
_entity_poly.pdbx_seq_one_letter_code
_entity_poly.pdbx_strand_id
1 'polypeptide(L)'
;MAFITESDSYVKTILSDLQGAWILLRESVVETGGFDKWDLVLFHIDEAMSWETVRNLDRMPPLLVIIRNLCLQGGAPREVMENIEEVKDILREVLQEYPK
;
A
#
# COMPACT_ATOMS: atom_id res chain seq x y z
N MET A 1 27.81 8.65 -19.86
CA MET A 1 27.02 9.19 -18.78
C MET A 1 25.54 8.80 -18.93
N ALA A 2 24.99 8.25 -17.92
CA ALA A 2 23.58 7.88 -17.96
C ALA A 2 22.72 9.09 -17.61
N PHE A 3 21.72 9.32 -18.41
CA PHE A 3 20.77 10.38 -18.11
C PHE A 3 19.50 9.77 -17.57
N ILE A 4 19.08 10.24 -16.42
CA ILE A 4 17.78 9.88 -15.88
C ILE A 4 16.78 10.83 -16.49
N THR A 5 15.84 10.31 -17.25
CA THR A 5 14.81 11.16 -17.82
C THR A 5 13.89 11.61 -16.69
N GLU A 6 13.21 12.71 -16.91
CA GLU A 6 12.25 13.23 -15.96
C GLU A 6 11.19 12.18 -15.65
N SER A 7 10.76 11.43 -16.67
CA SER A 7 9.79 10.37 -16.55
C SER A 7 10.28 9.25 -15.60
N ASP A 8 11.53 8.82 -15.76
CA ASP A 8 12.11 7.77 -14.92
C ASP A 8 12.21 8.22 -13.46
N SER A 9 12.62 9.46 -13.28
CA SER A 9 12.75 10.04 -11.95
C SER A 9 11.40 10.11 -11.24
N TYR A 10 10.36 10.49 -11.98
CA TYR A 10 9.00 10.57 -11.46
C TYR A 10 8.49 9.18 -11.04
N VAL A 11 8.69 8.16 -11.89
CA VAL A 11 8.27 6.80 -11.59
C VAL A 11 8.97 6.28 -10.34
N LYS A 12 10.26 6.52 -10.19
CA LYS A 12 11.00 6.11 -8.98
C LYS A 12 10.44 6.78 -7.74
N THR A 13 10.08 8.05 -7.84
CA THR A 13 9.52 8.82 -6.73
C THR A 13 8.17 8.25 -6.32
N ILE A 14 7.30 7.94 -7.28
CA ILE A 14 5.98 7.39 -6.98
C ILE A 14 6.11 6.02 -6.33
N LEU A 15 7.03 5.18 -6.81
CA LEU A 15 7.23 3.85 -6.23
C LEU A 15 7.73 3.96 -4.79
N SER A 16 8.61 4.93 -4.53
CA SER A 16 9.08 5.19 -3.19
C SER A 16 7.95 5.68 -2.27
N ASP A 17 7.08 6.53 -2.80
CA ASP A 17 5.91 7.01 -2.07
C ASP A 17 4.95 5.86 -1.75
N LEU A 18 4.76 4.95 -2.71
CA LEU A 18 3.91 3.79 -2.49
C LEU A 18 4.48 2.90 -1.38
N GLN A 19 5.78 2.65 -1.42
CA GLN A 19 6.44 1.85 -0.38
C GLN A 19 6.27 2.52 1.00
N GLY A 20 6.49 3.83 1.05
CA GLY A 20 6.32 4.59 2.29
C GLY A 20 4.89 4.53 2.82
N ALA A 21 3.92 4.60 1.92
CA ALA A 21 2.50 4.55 2.32
C ALA A 21 2.15 3.18 2.91
N TRP A 22 2.65 2.09 2.32
CA TRP A 22 2.45 0.75 2.88
C TRP A 22 3.09 0.62 4.26
N ILE A 23 4.29 1.17 4.43
CA ILE A 23 4.99 1.14 5.73
C ILE A 23 4.18 1.89 6.79
N LEU A 24 3.66 3.06 6.44
CA LEU A 24 2.84 3.84 7.37
C LEU A 24 1.56 3.11 7.74
N LEU A 25 0.92 2.47 6.77
CA LEU A 25 -0.27 1.67 7.04
C LEU A 25 0.06 0.54 8.00
N ARG A 26 1.14 -0.18 7.74
CA ARG A 26 1.56 -1.29 8.58
C ARG A 26 1.82 -0.81 10.01
N GLU A 27 2.54 0.29 10.15
CA GLU A 27 2.85 0.85 11.46
C GLU A 27 1.58 1.24 12.23
N SER A 28 0.62 1.85 11.53
CA SER A 28 -0.63 2.25 12.19
C SER A 28 -1.42 1.05 12.69
N VAL A 29 -1.42 -0.06 11.93
CA VAL A 29 -2.09 -1.29 12.36
C VAL A 29 -1.40 -1.89 13.57
N VAL A 30 -0.06 -1.93 13.57
CA VAL A 30 0.70 -2.46 14.70
C VAL A 30 0.48 -1.62 15.94
N GLU A 31 0.55 -0.30 15.81
CA GLU A 31 0.42 0.61 16.95
C GLU A 31 -0.97 0.61 17.56
N THR A 32 -2.00 0.56 16.71
CA THR A 32 -3.37 0.57 17.19
C THR A 32 -3.81 -0.80 17.68
N GLY A 33 -3.38 -1.86 17.06
CA GLY A 33 -3.66 -3.24 17.46
C GLY A 33 -4.97 -3.49 18.20
N GLY A 34 -5.40 -4.69 18.27
CA GLY A 34 -6.53 -5.03 19.11
C GLY A 34 -7.91 -4.81 18.48
N PHE A 35 -8.01 -4.22 17.29
CA PHE A 35 -9.29 -4.28 16.59
C PHE A 35 -9.44 -5.67 15.97
N ASP A 36 -10.68 -6.07 15.72
CA ASP A 36 -10.95 -7.42 15.24
C ASP A 36 -10.21 -7.69 13.91
N LYS A 37 -9.55 -8.84 13.84
CA LYS A 37 -8.84 -9.31 12.63
C LYS A 37 -7.61 -8.49 12.26
N TRP A 38 -7.08 -7.69 13.19
CA TRP A 38 -5.91 -6.86 12.92
C TRP A 38 -4.70 -7.68 12.46
N ASP A 39 -4.53 -8.88 13.01
CA ASP A 39 -3.44 -9.78 12.64
C ASP A 39 -3.57 -10.26 11.19
N LEU A 40 -4.79 -10.52 10.74
CA LEU A 40 -5.06 -10.89 9.36
C LEU A 40 -4.81 -9.72 8.42
N VAL A 41 -5.13 -8.51 8.87
CA VAL A 41 -4.82 -7.30 8.11
C VAL A 41 -3.30 -7.18 7.91
N LEU A 42 -2.52 -7.39 8.96
CA LEU A 42 -1.06 -7.37 8.86
C LEU A 42 -0.54 -8.41 7.88
N PHE A 43 -1.10 -9.60 7.91
CA PHE A 43 -0.71 -10.67 6.99
C PHE A 43 -0.88 -10.21 5.52
N HIS A 44 -2.01 -9.61 5.21
CA HIS A 44 -2.26 -9.15 3.83
C HIS A 44 -1.43 -7.93 3.46
N ILE A 45 -1.12 -7.06 4.42
CA ILE A 45 -0.22 -5.94 4.17
C ILE A 45 1.17 -6.46 3.80
N ASP A 46 1.68 -7.43 4.56
CA ASP A 46 2.99 -8.02 4.29
C ASP A 46 3.00 -8.73 2.93
N GLU A 47 1.90 -9.38 2.59
CA GLU A 47 1.74 -10.01 1.28
C GLU A 47 1.82 -8.95 0.16
N ALA A 48 1.12 -7.84 0.32
CA ALA A 48 1.13 -6.77 -0.67
C ALA A 48 2.54 -6.17 -0.83
N MET A 49 3.23 -5.96 0.27
CA MET A 49 4.59 -5.42 0.23
C MET A 49 5.56 -6.38 -0.46
N SER A 50 5.30 -7.68 -0.32
CA SER A 50 6.05 -8.71 -1.01
C SER A 50 5.91 -8.60 -2.54
N TRP A 51 4.69 -8.35 -3.01
CA TRP A 51 4.44 -8.15 -4.44
C TRP A 51 5.11 -6.88 -4.98
N GLU A 52 5.17 -5.83 -4.15
CA GLU A 52 5.88 -4.61 -4.53
C GLU A 52 7.36 -4.90 -4.76
N THR A 53 7.97 -5.71 -3.90
CA THR A 53 9.38 -6.07 -4.01
C THR A 53 9.72 -6.72 -5.35
N VAL A 54 8.82 -7.52 -5.91
CA VAL A 54 9.02 -8.17 -7.21
C VAL A 54 8.35 -7.40 -8.35
N ARG A 55 7.89 -6.20 -8.07
CA ARG A 55 7.26 -5.30 -9.05
C ARG A 55 6.01 -5.89 -9.71
N ASN A 56 5.29 -6.72 -9.00
CA ASN A 56 4.03 -7.25 -9.50
C ASN A 56 2.89 -6.46 -8.86
N LEU A 57 2.75 -5.22 -9.30
CA LEU A 57 1.84 -4.25 -8.69
C LEU A 57 0.37 -4.58 -8.90
N ASP A 58 0.06 -5.39 -9.92
CA ASP A 58 -1.33 -5.79 -10.20
C ASP A 58 -1.94 -6.65 -9.11
N ARG A 59 -1.11 -7.24 -8.27
CA ARG A 59 -1.59 -8.05 -7.16
C ARG A 59 -2.04 -7.22 -5.97
N MET A 60 -1.65 -5.94 -5.95
CA MET A 60 -1.97 -5.08 -4.82
C MET A 60 -3.43 -4.64 -4.73
N PRO A 61 -4.10 -4.24 -5.83
CA PRO A 61 -5.48 -3.78 -5.71
C PRO A 61 -6.42 -4.78 -5.06
N PRO A 62 -6.43 -6.07 -5.44
CA PRO A 62 -7.31 -7.04 -4.77
C PRO A 62 -6.99 -7.18 -3.28
N LEU A 63 -5.71 -7.15 -2.93
CA LEU A 63 -5.31 -7.23 -1.53
C LEU A 63 -5.77 -6.02 -0.75
N LEU A 64 -5.67 -4.85 -1.35
CA LEU A 64 -6.10 -3.62 -0.70
C LEU A 64 -7.60 -3.64 -0.42
N VAL A 65 -8.41 -4.20 -1.33
CA VAL A 65 -9.84 -4.36 -1.12
C VAL A 65 -10.10 -5.28 0.08
N ILE A 66 -9.37 -6.39 0.16
CA ILE A 66 -9.50 -7.33 1.29
C ILE A 66 -9.13 -6.63 2.59
N ILE A 67 -8.02 -5.91 2.61
CA ILE A 67 -7.54 -5.17 3.79
C ILE A 67 -8.60 -4.17 4.24
N ARG A 68 -9.13 -3.39 3.31
CA ARG A 68 -10.14 -2.38 3.61
C ARG A 68 -11.39 -3.02 4.22
N ASN A 69 -11.86 -4.11 3.62
CA ASN A 69 -13.06 -4.79 4.09
C ASN A 69 -12.86 -5.38 5.49
N LEU A 70 -11.69 -5.98 5.75
CA LEU A 70 -11.37 -6.50 7.08
C LEU A 70 -11.34 -5.38 8.12
N CYS A 71 -10.77 -4.24 7.76
CA CYS A 71 -10.71 -3.11 8.66
C CYS A 71 -12.09 -2.53 8.95
N LEU A 72 -12.95 -2.45 7.95
CA LEU A 72 -14.32 -1.98 8.13
C LEU A 72 -15.10 -2.93 9.05
N GLN A 73 -14.97 -4.23 8.83
CA GLN A 73 -15.65 -5.24 9.65
C GLN A 73 -15.13 -5.25 11.07
N GLY A 74 -13.83 -5.04 11.25
CA GLY A 74 -13.20 -5.11 12.56
C GLY A 74 -13.22 -3.81 13.35
N GLY A 75 -13.77 -2.75 12.76
CA GLY A 75 -13.83 -1.45 13.45
C GLY A 75 -12.46 -0.80 13.61
N ALA A 76 -11.62 -0.88 12.58
CA ALA A 76 -10.30 -0.27 12.63
C ALA A 76 -10.41 1.25 12.87
N PRO A 77 -9.43 1.83 13.60
CA PRO A 77 -9.43 3.27 13.86
C PRO A 77 -9.34 4.08 12.57
N ARG A 78 -9.79 5.33 12.69
CA ARG A 78 -9.80 6.27 11.56
C ARG A 78 -8.42 6.41 10.91
N GLU A 79 -7.36 6.45 11.73
CA GLU A 79 -5.99 6.58 11.22
C GLU A 79 -5.65 5.46 10.26
N VAL A 80 -6.01 4.22 10.60
CA VAL A 80 -5.79 3.07 9.73
C VAL A 80 -6.56 3.24 8.43
N MET A 81 -7.81 3.65 8.51
CA MET A 81 -8.64 3.85 7.31
C MET A 81 -8.09 4.96 6.41
N GLU A 82 -7.58 6.02 7.00
CA GLU A 82 -6.96 7.12 6.24
C GLU A 82 -5.71 6.64 5.51
N ASN A 83 -4.90 5.82 6.18
CA ASN A 83 -3.69 5.27 5.56
C ASN A 83 -4.03 4.32 4.42
N ILE A 84 -5.13 3.59 4.52
CA ILE A 84 -5.60 2.74 3.42
C ILE A 84 -5.95 3.59 2.19
N GLU A 85 -6.64 4.71 2.40
CA GLU A 85 -6.99 5.60 1.29
C GLU A 85 -5.74 6.21 0.66
N GLU A 86 -4.74 6.54 1.46
CA GLU A 86 -3.47 7.05 0.96
C GLU A 86 -2.77 6.03 0.05
N VAL A 87 -2.70 4.79 0.50
CA VAL A 87 -2.13 3.70 -0.31
C VAL A 87 -2.90 3.56 -1.62
N LYS A 88 -4.22 3.58 -1.53
CA LYS A 88 -5.09 3.43 -2.69
C LYS A 88 -4.83 4.52 -3.73
N ASP A 89 -4.73 5.77 -3.29
CA ASP A 89 -4.53 6.90 -4.20
C ASP A 89 -3.17 6.84 -4.88
N ILE A 90 -2.12 6.54 -4.11
CA ILE A 90 -0.78 6.41 -4.65
C ILE A 90 -0.69 5.22 -5.60
N LEU A 91 -1.28 4.10 -5.23
CA LEU A 91 -1.28 2.90 -6.07
C LEU A 91 -1.96 3.17 -7.41
N ARG A 92 -3.07 3.90 -7.40
CA ARG A 92 -3.76 4.28 -8.63
C ARG A 92 -2.84 5.07 -9.55
N GLU A 93 -2.10 6.02 -8.99
CA GLU A 93 -1.16 6.83 -9.76
C GLU A 93 -0.03 5.96 -10.32
N VAL A 94 0.53 5.09 -9.49
CA VAL A 94 1.61 4.19 -9.92
C VAL A 94 1.16 3.31 -11.07
N LEU A 95 -0.03 2.75 -11.00
CA LEU A 95 -0.54 1.87 -12.05
C LEU A 95 -0.77 2.60 -13.37
N GLN A 96 -1.03 3.90 -13.32
CA GLN A 96 -1.16 4.72 -14.52
C GLN A 96 0.19 5.04 -15.14
N GLU A 97 1.20 5.29 -14.29
CA GLU A 97 2.51 5.76 -14.73
C GLU A 97 3.50 4.62 -14.99
N TYR A 98 3.19 3.44 -14.51
CA TYR A 98 4.10 2.28 -14.58
C TYR A 98 3.44 1.20 -15.42
N PRO A 99 3.44 1.35 -16.74
CA PRO A 99 2.76 0.39 -17.62
C PRO A 99 3.48 -0.95 -17.60
N LYS A 100 2.74 -1.96 -17.89
CA LYS A 100 3.28 -3.31 -17.96
C LYS A 100 4.07 -3.55 -19.23
#